data_f689971fa2919b310e3ed9642f0dbfc2
#
_entry.id   f689971fa2919b310e3ed9642f0dbfc2
#
_cell.length_a   1.000
_cell.length_b   1.000
_cell.length_c   1.000
_cell.angle_alpha   90.00
_cell.angle_beta   90.00
_cell.angle_gamma   90.00
#
_symmetry.space_group_name_H-M   'P 1'
#
loop_
_entity.id
_entity.type
_entity.pdbx_description
1 polymer ?
#
loop_
_entity_poly.entity_id
_entity_poly.type
_entity_poly.pdbx_seq_one_letter_code
_entity_poly.pdbx_strand_id
1 'polypeptide(L)'
;HMGHAFQDTLMDALTRYHRMRGDNTLWQPGTDHAGIATQMVVERQLNSDDKTRHDLGREAFIERIWDWKHESGGTITRQLRRMGSSVDWSRERFTMDTGLSEAVRETFVRLYEEGLIYRGKRLVNWDPILHTAVSDLEVVSEEEAGHLWHMRYPLSDGSGQLVVATTRPETMLGDTAVAVHPGDERYTSLVGKTVSLPLTGREIPIIADDYVDPEFGTGCVKITPAHDFNDYEIGRRHDLPMINVLT
;
A
#
# COMPACT_ATOMS: atom_id res chain seq x y z
N HIS A 1 9.20 -10.15 26.10
CA HIS A 1 10.58 -9.72 26.35
C HIS A 1 10.63 -8.49 27.27
N MET A 2 11.82 -8.10 27.71
CA MET A 2 12.03 -7.00 28.65
C MET A 2 11.44 -5.66 28.22
N GLY A 3 11.31 -5.40 26.91
CA GLY A 3 10.66 -4.19 26.43
C GLY A 3 9.20 -4.08 26.86
N HIS A 4 8.42 -5.15 26.77
CA HIS A 4 7.05 -5.19 27.28
C HIS A 4 7.01 -4.95 28.79
N ALA A 5 7.87 -5.66 29.55
CA ALA A 5 7.94 -5.51 30.98
C ALA A 5 8.28 -4.07 31.42
N PHE A 6 9.22 -3.42 30.72
CA PHE A 6 9.61 -2.04 30.99
C PHE A 6 8.47 -1.06 30.75
N GLN A 7 7.82 -1.15 29.58
CA GLN A 7 6.69 -0.29 29.22
C GLN A 7 5.54 -0.45 30.21
N ASP A 8 5.15 -1.69 30.53
CA ASP A 8 4.06 -1.97 31.45
C ASP A 8 4.36 -1.50 32.86
N THR A 9 5.62 -1.60 33.31
CA THR A 9 6.02 -1.09 34.61
C THR A 9 5.88 0.43 34.71
N LEU A 10 6.21 1.17 33.65
CA LEU A 10 6.04 2.63 33.61
C LEU A 10 4.55 3.00 33.69
N MET A 11 3.70 2.33 32.90
CA MET A 11 2.25 2.55 32.93
C MET A 11 1.65 2.18 34.27
N ASP A 12 2.10 1.10 34.89
CA ASP A 12 1.62 0.67 36.21
C ASP A 12 1.99 1.67 37.30
N ALA A 13 3.22 2.17 37.29
CA ALA A 13 3.68 3.17 38.24
C ALA A 13 2.83 4.44 38.17
N LEU A 14 2.54 4.96 36.97
CA LEU A 14 1.67 6.12 36.77
C LEU A 14 0.23 5.84 37.22
N THR A 15 -0.30 4.70 36.86
CA THR A 15 -1.66 4.28 37.26
C THR A 15 -1.80 4.19 38.75
N ARG A 16 -0.86 3.57 39.46
CA ARG A 16 -0.85 3.45 40.93
C ARG A 16 -0.70 4.82 41.59
N TYR A 17 0.18 5.68 41.08
CA TYR A 17 0.36 7.04 41.56
C TYR A 17 -0.94 7.83 41.50
N HIS A 18 -1.66 7.82 40.41
CA HIS A 18 -2.94 8.54 40.29
C HIS A 18 -4.02 7.95 41.15
N ARG A 19 -4.11 6.63 41.29
CA ARG A 19 -5.06 6.00 42.23
C ARG A 19 -4.80 6.39 43.69
N MET A 20 -3.52 6.46 44.10
CA MET A 20 -3.16 6.90 45.44
C MET A 20 -3.50 8.38 45.70
N ARG A 21 -3.56 9.19 44.65
CA ARG A 21 -4.03 10.59 44.73
C ARG A 21 -5.55 10.71 44.83
N GLY A 22 -6.30 9.63 44.66
CA GLY A 22 -7.76 9.61 44.63
C GLY A 22 -8.36 9.84 43.23
N ASP A 23 -7.56 9.86 42.17
CA ASP A 23 -8.05 10.00 40.79
C ASP A 23 -8.78 8.72 40.35
N ASN A 24 -9.88 8.87 39.61
CA ASN A 24 -10.58 7.72 39.00
C ASN A 24 -9.80 7.25 37.79
N THR A 25 -8.89 6.29 37.99
CA THR A 25 -7.93 5.84 37.00
C THR A 25 -8.22 4.42 36.55
N LEU A 26 -8.50 4.27 35.26
CA LEU A 26 -8.65 2.98 34.58
C LEU A 26 -7.40 2.65 33.75
N TRP A 27 -6.86 1.46 33.93
CA TRP A 27 -5.92 0.85 32.99
C TRP A 27 -6.57 -0.42 32.43
N GLN A 28 -7.07 -0.31 31.20
CA GLN A 28 -7.71 -1.41 30.48
C GLN A 28 -6.68 -2.18 29.67
N PRO A 29 -6.55 -3.50 29.84
CA PRO A 29 -5.66 -4.31 29.03
C PRO A 29 -6.31 -4.71 27.71
N GLY A 30 -5.47 -4.92 26.70
CA GLY A 30 -5.87 -5.48 25.42
C GLY A 30 -4.70 -6.19 24.74
N THR A 31 -5.04 -7.14 23.88
CA THR A 31 -4.07 -7.85 23.05
C THR A 31 -4.40 -7.66 21.57
N ASP A 32 -3.38 -7.40 20.79
CA ASP A 32 -3.48 -7.27 19.34
C ASP A 32 -3.41 -8.65 18.66
N HIS A 33 -4.13 -8.80 17.55
CA HIS A 33 -4.11 -10.02 16.75
C HIS A 33 -2.83 -10.18 15.92
N ALA A 34 -2.04 -9.12 15.78
CA ALA A 34 -0.75 -9.06 15.09
C ALA A 34 -0.78 -9.54 13.61
N GLY A 35 -1.95 -9.67 13.00
CA GLY A 35 -2.18 -9.90 11.58
C GLY A 35 -1.18 -10.86 10.90
N ILE A 36 -0.38 -10.32 9.98
CA ILE A 36 0.60 -11.06 9.17
C ILE A 36 1.62 -11.81 10.03
N ALA A 37 2.10 -11.23 11.12
CA ALA A 37 3.09 -11.86 11.99
C ALA A 37 2.55 -13.17 12.62
N THR A 38 1.28 -13.18 13.03
CA THR A 38 0.62 -14.39 13.54
C THR A 38 0.49 -15.45 12.45
N GLN A 39 0.11 -15.07 11.22
CA GLN A 39 0.04 -15.98 10.09
C GLN A 39 1.41 -16.59 9.78
N MET A 40 2.48 -15.78 9.75
CA MET A 40 3.85 -16.27 9.52
C MET A 40 4.30 -17.32 10.55
N VAL A 41 3.91 -17.17 11.82
CA VAL A 41 4.22 -18.16 12.85
C VAL A 41 3.53 -19.49 12.55
N VAL A 42 2.24 -19.45 12.21
CA VAL A 42 1.46 -20.64 11.86
C VAL A 42 1.98 -21.29 10.57
N GLU A 43 2.34 -20.51 9.56
CA GLU A 43 2.96 -21.01 8.32
C GLU A 43 4.27 -21.72 8.59
N ARG A 44 5.14 -21.19 9.47
CA ARG A 44 6.38 -21.89 9.85
C ARG A 44 6.11 -23.23 10.51
N GLN A 45 5.06 -23.34 11.32
CA GLN A 45 4.64 -24.61 11.92
C GLN A 45 4.17 -25.58 10.83
N LEU A 46 3.38 -25.13 9.86
CA LEU A 46 2.92 -25.96 8.75
C LEU A 46 4.08 -26.42 7.87
N ASN A 47 5.03 -25.53 7.58
CA ASN A 47 6.21 -25.86 6.78
C ASN A 47 7.08 -26.94 7.46
N SER A 48 7.09 -27.04 8.80
CA SER A 48 7.77 -28.13 9.50
C SER A 48 7.11 -29.50 9.27
N ASP A 49 5.85 -29.51 8.84
CA ASP A 49 5.07 -30.68 8.48
C ASP A 49 4.94 -30.86 6.94
N ASP A 50 5.83 -30.19 6.16
CA ASP A 50 5.82 -30.15 4.69
C ASP A 50 4.47 -29.70 4.08
N LYS A 51 3.76 -28.80 4.77
CA LYS A 51 2.48 -28.22 4.33
C LYS A 51 2.57 -26.71 4.19
N THR A 52 1.78 -26.19 3.27
CA THR A 52 1.61 -24.73 3.07
C THR A 52 0.18 -24.31 3.44
N ARG A 53 -0.06 -23.01 3.61
CA ARG A 53 -1.41 -22.47 3.79
C ARG A 53 -2.34 -22.78 2.59
N HIS A 54 -1.75 -22.94 1.40
CA HIS A 54 -2.50 -23.26 0.18
C HIS A 54 -3.00 -24.71 0.18
N ASP A 55 -2.22 -25.63 0.76
CA ASP A 55 -2.62 -27.06 0.88
C ASP A 55 -3.80 -27.21 1.86
N LEU A 56 -3.86 -26.38 2.90
CA LEU A 56 -4.98 -26.40 3.85
C LEU A 56 -6.25 -25.74 3.28
N GLY A 57 -6.08 -24.71 2.47
CA GLY A 57 -7.18 -23.81 2.10
C GLY A 57 -7.50 -22.79 3.20
N ARG A 58 -8.28 -21.75 2.82
CA ARG A 58 -8.51 -20.58 3.68
C ARG A 58 -9.17 -20.91 5.03
N GLU A 59 -10.21 -21.71 5.03
CA GLU A 59 -11.01 -22.00 6.23
C GLU A 59 -10.18 -22.77 7.27
N ALA A 60 -9.55 -23.87 6.89
CA ALA A 60 -8.71 -24.67 7.77
C ALA A 60 -7.47 -23.89 8.25
N PHE A 61 -6.90 -23.01 7.42
CA PHE A 61 -5.79 -22.18 7.84
C PHE A 61 -6.22 -21.15 8.90
N ILE A 62 -7.38 -20.51 8.75
CA ILE A 62 -7.95 -19.59 9.76
C ILE A 62 -8.23 -20.34 11.08
N GLU A 63 -8.81 -21.54 11.01
CA GLU A 63 -9.05 -22.36 12.21
C GLU A 63 -7.72 -22.65 12.93
N ARG A 64 -6.68 -23.03 12.22
CA ARG A 64 -5.35 -23.26 12.79
C ARG A 64 -4.75 -22.00 13.44
N ILE A 65 -4.99 -20.82 12.87
CA ILE A 65 -4.57 -19.54 13.47
C ILE A 65 -5.32 -19.29 14.79
N TRP A 66 -6.62 -19.56 14.85
CA TRP A 66 -7.40 -19.44 16.08
C TRP A 66 -6.93 -20.42 17.16
N ASP A 67 -6.61 -21.65 16.82
CA ASP A 67 -6.04 -22.64 17.74
C ASP A 67 -4.74 -22.14 18.34
N TRP A 68 -3.83 -21.65 17.51
CA TRP A 68 -2.57 -21.06 17.97
C TRP A 68 -2.81 -19.84 18.87
N LYS A 69 -3.76 -18.99 18.53
CA LYS A 69 -4.16 -17.84 19.36
C LYS A 69 -4.67 -18.27 20.74
N HIS A 70 -5.47 -19.32 20.82
CA HIS A 70 -5.95 -19.84 22.09
C HIS A 70 -4.82 -20.45 22.94
N GLU A 71 -3.88 -21.11 22.31
CA GLU A 71 -2.72 -21.70 22.99
C GLU A 71 -1.74 -20.61 23.48
N SER A 72 -1.36 -19.67 22.61
CA SER A 72 -0.30 -18.69 22.83
C SER A 72 -0.81 -17.38 23.42
N GLY A 73 -1.99 -16.91 23.04
CA GLY A 73 -2.48 -15.56 23.31
C GLY A 73 -2.67 -15.20 24.79
N GLY A 74 -2.92 -16.19 25.66
CA GLY A 74 -3.02 -15.97 27.10
C GLY A 74 -1.67 -15.86 27.83
N THR A 75 -0.54 -16.04 27.15
CA THR A 75 0.76 -16.07 27.82
C THR A 75 1.19 -14.69 28.31
N ILE A 76 1.04 -13.65 27.51
CA ILE A 76 1.41 -12.28 27.90
C ILE A 76 0.58 -11.78 29.09
N THR A 77 -0.72 -12.03 29.10
CA THR A 77 -1.60 -11.60 30.20
C THR A 77 -1.28 -12.36 31.51
N ARG A 78 -0.94 -13.64 31.44
CA ARG A 78 -0.44 -14.40 32.62
C ARG A 78 0.88 -13.85 33.13
N GLN A 79 1.79 -13.47 32.25
CA GLN A 79 3.08 -12.87 32.63
C GLN A 79 2.89 -11.50 33.31
N LEU A 80 2.03 -10.64 32.76
CA LEU A 80 1.69 -9.34 33.38
C LEU A 80 1.02 -9.49 34.74
N ARG A 81 0.12 -10.44 34.91
CA ARG A 81 -0.45 -10.79 36.22
C ARG A 81 0.63 -11.20 37.23
N ARG A 82 1.60 -12.01 36.77
CA ARG A 82 2.71 -12.46 37.64
C ARG A 82 3.64 -11.31 38.00
N MET A 83 3.81 -10.30 37.14
CA MET A 83 4.55 -9.07 37.42
C MET A 83 3.81 -8.16 38.40
N GLY A 84 2.52 -8.39 38.66
CA GLY A 84 1.70 -7.59 39.56
C GLY A 84 1.08 -6.36 38.90
N SER A 85 0.99 -6.30 37.59
CA SER A 85 0.37 -5.18 36.86
C SER A 85 -1.07 -4.94 37.32
N SER A 86 -1.41 -3.70 37.68
CA SER A 86 -2.69 -3.32 38.31
C SER A 86 -3.77 -2.94 37.30
N VAL A 87 -3.86 -3.68 36.19
CA VAL A 87 -4.88 -3.49 35.16
C VAL A 87 -6.24 -4.02 35.59
N ASP A 88 -7.29 -3.51 34.99
CA ASP A 88 -8.64 -4.06 35.13
C ASP A 88 -8.83 -5.27 34.21
N TRP A 89 -8.52 -6.44 34.75
CA TRP A 89 -8.61 -7.72 34.03
C TRP A 89 -10.02 -8.10 33.62
N SER A 90 -11.05 -7.54 34.26
CA SER A 90 -12.45 -7.79 33.91
C SER A 90 -12.81 -7.13 32.55
N ARG A 91 -12.02 -6.16 32.12
CA ARG A 91 -12.20 -5.42 30.88
C ARG A 91 -11.18 -5.80 29.79
N GLU A 92 -10.52 -6.94 29.95
CA GLU A 92 -9.58 -7.44 28.94
C GLU A 92 -10.27 -7.57 27.57
N ARG A 93 -9.64 -7.02 26.54
CA ARG A 93 -10.14 -7.03 25.15
C ARG A 93 -9.13 -7.68 24.22
N PHE A 94 -9.66 -8.19 23.11
CA PHE A 94 -8.87 -8.68 21.98
C PHE A 94 -9.33 -7.97 20.70
N THR A 95 -8.39 -7.49 19.88
CA THR A 95 -8.71 -6.63 18.71
C THR A 95 -9.66 -7.27 17.70
N MET A 96 -9.83 -8.61 17.70
CA MET A 96 -10.80 -9.33 16.87
C MET A 96 -11.93 -9.97 17.68
N ASP A 97 -12.18 -9.53 18.92
CA ASP A 97 -13.36 -9.99 19.64
C ASP A 97 -14.67 -9.50 18.99
N THR A 98 -15.78 -10.13 19.31
CA THR A 98 -17.08 -9.86 18.68
C THR A 98 -17.45 -8.38 18.77
N GLY A 99 -17.30 -7.75 19.94
CA GLY A 99 -17.68 -6.36 20.12
C GLY A 99 -16.80 -5.38 19.33
N LEU A 100 -15.47 -5.61 19.28
CA LEU A 100 -14.58 -4.79 18.46
C LEU A 100 -14.81 -5.03 16.97
N SER A 101 -15.09 -6.26 16.56
CA SER A 101 -15.44 -6.58 15.16
C SER A 101 -16.74 -5.88 14.71
N GLU A 102 -17.73 -5.79 15.60
CA GLU A 102 -18.95 -5.02 15.33
C GLU A 102 -18.67 -3.52 15.24
N ALA A 103 -17.86 -2.97 16.15
CA ALA A 103 -17.47 -1.56 16.13
C ALA A 103 -16.70 -1.18 14.87
N VAL A 104 -15.77 -2.03 14.42
CA VAL A 104 -15.04 -1.84 13.16
C VAL A 104 -15.99 -1.83 11.96
N ARG A 105 -16.92 -2.77 11.90
CA ARG A 105 -17.92 -2.84 10.82
C ARG A 105 -18.80 -1.60 10.80
N GLU A 106 -19.33 -1.19 11.93
CA GLU A 106 -20.16 0.01 12.07
C GLU A 106 -19.40 1.27 11.63
N THR A 107 -18.16 1.41 12.07
CA THR A 107 -17.31 2.55 11.69
C THR A 107 -17.06 2.56 10.18
N PHE A 108 -16.78 1.42 9.58
CA PHE A 108 -16.57 1.29 8.13
C PHE A 108 -17.81 1.72 7.35
N VAL A 109 -18.99 1.26 7.76
CA VAL A 109 -20.27 1.61 7.12
C VAL A 109 -20.53 3.12 7.21
N ARG A 110 -20.36 3.71 8.38
CA ARG A 110 -20.54 5.17 8.55
C ARG A 110 -19.59 5.99 7.68
N LEU A 111 -18.31 5.64 7.63
CA LEU A 111 -17.34 6.32 6.79
C LEU A 111 -17.70 6.23 5.29
N TYR A 112 -18.26 5.10 4.88
CA TYR A 112 -18.75 4.93 3.50
C TYR A 112 -19.99 5.80 3.23
N GLU A 113 -20.98 5.82 4.13
CA GLU A 113 -22.19 6.63 4.02
C GLU A 113 -21.89 8.14 4.05
N GLU A 114 -20.87 8.56 4.78
CA GLU A 114 -20.39 9.94 4.82
C GLU A 114 -19.51 10.31 3.59
N GLY A 115 -19.23 9.37 2.70
CA GLY A 115 -18.42 9.58 1.50
C GLY A 115 -16.91 9.76 1.78
N LEU A 116 -16.45 9.45 3.00
CA LEU A 116 -15.04 9.57 3.39
C LEU A 116 -14.18 8.42 2.89
N ILE A 117 -14.79 7.27 2.61
CA ILE A 117 -14.14 6.14 1.96
C ILE A 117 -14.94 5.71 0.74
N TYR A 118 -14.25 5.19 -0.27
CA TYR A 118 -14.86 4.72 -1.50
C TYR A 118 -14.07 3.54 -2.06
N ARG A 119 -14.72 2.75 -2.92
CA ARG A 119 -14.05 1.69 -3.67
C ARG A 119 -13.47 2.25 -4.96
N GLY A 120 -12.17 2.14 -5.14
CA GLY A 120 -11.48 2.62 -6.33
C GLY A 120 -10.22 1.83 -6.63
N LYS A 121 -9.70 2.00 -7.85
CA LYS A 121 -8.37 1.49 -8.21
C LYS A 121 -7.32 2.51 -7.77
N ARG A 122 -6.25 2.01 -7.18
CA ARG A 122 -5.08 2.79 -6.77
C ARG A 122 -3.81 2.04 -7.14
N LEU A 123 -2.74 2.79 -7.43
CA LEU A 123 -1.41 2.20 -7.48
C LEU A 123 -0.97 1.83 -6.06
N VAL A 124 -0.36 0.67 -5.93
CA VAL A 124 0.22 0.18 -4.68
C VAL A 124 1.60 -0.39 -4.94
N ASN A 125 2.48 -0.32 -3.96
CA ASN A 125 3.70 -1.10 -3.97
C ASN A 125 3.33 -2.58 -3.77
N TRP A 126 3.84 -3.44 -4.61
CA TRP A 126 3.48 -4.87 -4.65
C TRP A 126 4.69 -5.75 -4.52
N ASP A 127 4.66 -6.70 -3.59
CA ASP A 127 5.67 -7.75 -3.46
C ASP A 127 5.23 -9.00 -4.26
N PRO A 128 5.96 -9.33 -5.35
CA PRO A 128 5.59 -10.46 -6.21
C PRO A 128 5.92 -11.83 -5.61
N ILE A 129 6.71 -11.88 -4.52
CA ILE A 129 7.04 -13.13 -3.81
C ILE A 129 5.96 -13.43 -2.76
N LEU A 130 5.60 -12.43 -1.98
CA LEU A 130 4.57 -12.54 -0.94
C LEU A 130 3.15 -12.43 -1.50
N HIS A 131 2.99 -11.97 -2.73
CA HIS A 131 1.69 -11.70 -3.38
C HIS A 131 0.81 -10.78 -2.53
N THR A 132 1.40 -9.67 -2.07
CA THR A 132 0.71 -8.67 -1.23
C THR A 132 1.13 -7.25 -1.56
N ALA A 133 0.24 -6.30 -1.31
CA ALA A 133 0.61 -4.90 -1.23
C ALA A 133 1.48 -4.66 0.00
N VAL A 134 2.46 -3.77 -0.12
CA VAL A 134 3.32 -3.34 0.98
C VAL A 134 3.13 -1.84 1.23
N SER A 135 3.32 -1.44 2.49
CA SER A 135 3.28 -0.03 2.91
C SER A 135 4.46 0.74 2.32
N ASP A 136 4.27 2.03 2.03
CA ASP A 136 5.35 2.90 1.57
C ASP A 136 6.54 2.96 2.56
N LEU A 137 6.27 2.74 3.86
CA LEU A 137 7.31 2.68 4.90
C LEU A 137 8.18 1.41 4.81
N GLU A 138 7.72 0.39 4.10
CA GLU A 138 8.44 -0.88 3.91
C GLU A 138 9.24 -0.90 2.60
N VAL A 139 9.08 0.14 1.77
CA VAL A 139 9.78 0.28 0.49
C VAL A 139 11.11 0.99 0.72
N VAL A 140 12.21 0.33 0.37
CA VAL A 140 13.56 0.90 0.43
C VAL A 140 13.95 1.32 -0.98
N SER A 141 14.26 2.62 -1.15
CA SER A 141 14.77 3.14 -2.41
C SER A 141 16.27 2.88 -2.51
N GLU A 142 16.69 2.23 -3.58
CA GLU A 142 18.11 1.97 -3.87
C GLU A 142 18.50 2.59 -5.21
N GLU A 143 19.74 3.09 -5.28
CA GLU A 143 20.28 3.59 -6.54
C GLU A 143 20.72 2.42 -7.41
N GLU A 144 20.21 2.36 -8.63
CA GLU A 144 20.58 1.34 -9.62
C GLU A 144 21.17 2.00 -10.89
N ALA A 145 22.18 1.36 -11.46
CA ALA A 145 22.76 1.77 -12.72
C ALA A 145 21.78 1.45 -13.87
N GLY A 146 21.03 2.45 -14.30
CA GLY A 146 20.03 2.33 -15.36
C GLY A 146 20.43 3.00 -16.68
N HIS A 147 19.53 2.93 -17.65
CA HIS A 147 19.66 3.57 -18.95
C HIS A 147 18.46 4.47 -19.21
N LEU A 148 18.69 5.57 -19.91
CA LEU A 148 17.64 6.41 -20.46
C LEU A 148 17.40 6.03 -21.92
N TRP A 149 16.26 5.39 -22.20
CA TRP A 149 15.89 4.90 -23.51
C TRP A 149 15.15 5.97 -24.31
N HIS A 150 15.56 6.20 -25.56
CA HIS A 150 14.91 7.15 -26.44
C HIS A 150 14.04 6.40 -27.45
N MET A 151 12.74 6.63 -27.41
CA MET A 151 11.74 5.94 -28.23
C MET A 151 11.04 6.94 -29.15
N ARG A 152 10.83 6.54 -30.40
CA ARG A 152 10.20 7.39 -31.45
C ARG A 152 8.70 7.08 -31.51
N TYR A 153 7.87 8.11 -31.30
CA TYR A 153 6.42 8.05 -31.40
C TYR A 153 6.02 8.86 -32.65
N PRO A 154 5.66 8.19 -33.77
CA PRO A 154 5.22 8.89 -34.99
C PRO A 154 3.95 9.69 -34.73
N LEU A 155 3.85 10.90 -35.28
CA LEU A 155 2.58 11.65 -35.29
C LEU A 155 1.59 10.92 -36.20
N SER A 156 0.33 10.82 -35.74
CA SER A 156 -0.72 10.09 -36.46
C SER A 156 -1.04 10.71 -37.82
N ASP A 157 -0.78 12.01 -38.02
CA ASP A 157 -0.94 12.73 -39.28
C ASP A 157 0.22 12.56 -40.24
N GLY A 158 1.25 11.80 -39.86
CA GLY A 158 2.44 11.56 -40.66
C GLY A 158 3.41 12.75 -40.79
N SER A 159 3.16 13.88 -40.10
CA SER A 159 3.95 15.12 -40.25
C SER A 159 5.31 15.06 -39.52
N GLY A 160 5.59 14.02 -38.75
CA GLY A 160 6.83 13.87 -37.98
C GLY A 160 6.75 12.85 -36.86
N GLN A 161 7.55 13.05 -35.84
CA GLN A 161 7.62 12.16 -34.69
C GLN A 161 8.01 12.94 -33.43
N LEU A 162 7.57 12.46 -32.26
CA LEU A 162 8.11 12.82 -30.96
C LEU A 162 9.16 11.79 -30.53
N VAL A 163 10.14 12.22 -29.75
CA VAL A 163 11.09 11.32 -29.10
C VAL A 163 10.87 11.41 -27.61
N VAL A 164 10.47 10.31 -27.04
CA VAL A 164 10.25 10.18 -25.59
C VAL A 164 11.49 9.56 -24.95
N ALA A 165 11.93 10.10 -23.83
CA ALA A 165 13.00 9.53 -23.02
C ALA A 165 12.42 8.86 -21.76
N THR A 166 12.76 7.59 -21.51
CA THR A 166 12.24 6.83 -20.39
C THR A 166 13.29 5.90 -19.79
N THR A 167 13.23 5.72 -18.49
CA THR A 167 14.00 4.68 -17.77
C THR A 167 13.27 3.32 -17.74
N ARG A 168 11.96 3.30 -18.07
CA ARG A 168 11.10 2.10 -18.00
C ARG A 168 10.42 1.80 -19.35
N PRO A 169 11.18 1.35 -20.34
CA PRO A 169 10.65 1.08 -21.70
C PRO A 169 9.61 -0.07 -21.69
N GLU A 170 9.67 -0.98 -20.72
CA GLU A 170 8.76 -2.13 -20.59
C GLU A 170 7.30 -1.70 -20.39
N THR A 171 7.05 -0.52 -19.80
CA THR A 171 5.70 -0.01 -19.56
C THR A 171 5.06 0.70 -20.77
N MET A 172 5.79 0.88 -21.87
CA MET A 172 5.35 1.61 -23.06
C MET A 172 4.00 1.12 -23.60
N LEU A 173 3.75 -0.18 -23.58
CA LEU A 173 2.49 -0.76 -24.08
C LEU A 173 1.26 -0.26 -23.32
N GLY A 174 1.45 0.26 -22.10
CA GLY A 174 0.42 0.86 -21.25
C GLY A 174 0.30 2.38 -21.38
N ASP A 175 1.06 3.04 -22.27
CA ASP A 175 0.99 4.49 -22.43
C ASP A 175 -0.38 4.93 -22.93
N THR A 176 -0.88 6.01 -22.37
CA THR A 176 -2.18 6.58 -22.70
C THR A 176 -2.11 8.04 -23.15
N ALA A 177 -0.95 8.68 -23.00
CA ALA A 177 -0.64 10.00 -23.55
C ALA A 177 0.87 10.21 -23.66
N VAL A 178 1.26 11.25 -24.38
CA VAL A 178 2.58 11.90 -24.28
C VAL A 178 2.36 13.29 -23.74
N ALA A 179 3.04 13.64 -22.65
CA ALA A 179 2.98 14.96 -22.03
C ALA A 179 4.18 15.83 -22.45
N VAL A 180 3.93 17.13 -22.62
CA VAL A 180 4.91 18.18 -22.87
C VAL A 180 4.63 19.36 -21.95
N HIS A 181 5.63 20.17 -21.66
CA HIS A 181 5.42 21.37 -20.86
C HIS A 181 4.65 22.44 -21.67
N PRO A 182 3.62 23.10 -21.11
CA PRO A 182 2.80 24.08 -21.84
C PRO A 182 3.59 25.28 -22.36
N GLY A 183 4.71 25.62 -21.72
CA GLY A 183 5.61 26.70 -22.14
C GLY A 183 6.72 26.28 -23.10
N ASP A 184 6.78 25.02 -23.51
CA ASP A 184 7.82 24.54 -24.42
C ASP A 184 7.44 24.81 -25.88
N GLU A 185 8.03 25.85 -26.46
CA GLU A 185 7.75 26.28 -27.84
C GLU A 185 8.01 25.19 -28.90
N ARG A 186 8.86 24.19 -28.58
CA ARG A 186 9.16 23.06 -29.50
C ARG A 186 7.92 22.21 -29.77
N TYR A 187 7.01 22.14 -28.82
CA TYR A 187 5.89 21.17 -28.83
C TYR A 187 4.50 21.84 -28.71
N THR A 188 4.41 23.14 -28.43
CA THR A 188 3.12 23.85 -28.25
C THR A 188 2.16 23.63 -29.42
N SER A 189 2.65 23.58 -30.66
CA SER A 189 1.82 23.36 -31.87
C SER A 189 1.34 21.91 -32.03
N LEU A 190 1.84 20.99 -31.23
CA LEU A 190 1.52 19.55 -31.26
C LEU A 190 0.50 19.17 -30.18
N VAL A 191 0.28 20.01 -29.19
CA VAL A 191 -0.71 19.77 -28.14
C VAL A 191 -2.11 19.61 -28.75
N GLY A 192 -2.81 18.55 -28.36
CA GLY A 192 -4.11 18.17 -28.94
C GLY A 192 -4.05 17.29 -30.18
N LYS A 193 -2.86 17.11 -30.80
CA LYS A 193 -2.67 16.06 -31.82
C LYS A 193 -2.49 14.69 -31.17
N THR A 194 -2.36 13.65 -31.99
CA THR A 194 -2.12 12.26 -31.55
C THR A 194 -0.82 11.72 -32.10
N VAL A 195 -0.26 10.77 -31.37
CA VAL A 195 0.85 9.92 -31.83
C VAL A 195 0.36 8.46 -31.93
N SER A 196 0.94 7.72 -32.85
CA SER A 196 0.74 6.28 -32.95
C SER A 196 1.72 5.58 -32.00
N LEU A 197 1.19 4.89 -30.98
CA LEU A 197 2.01 4.14 -30.03
C LEU A 197 2.71 2.99 -30.74
N PRO A 198 4.06 2.93 -30.68
CA PRO A 198 4.80 1.87 -31.34
C PRO A 198 4.32 0.47 -30.95
N LEU A 199 4.43 -0.49 -31.84
CA LEU A 199 4.05 -1.90 -31.70
C LEU A 199 2.54 -2.16 -31.58
N THR A 200 1.75 -1.23 -31.04
CA THR A 200 0.31 -1.41 -30.86
C THR A 200 -0.54 -0.74 -31.93
N GLY A 201 -0.02 0.33 -32.53
CA GLY A 201 -0.77 1.19 -33.46
C GLY A 201 -1.89 2.00 -32.80
N ARG A 202 -1.99 1.97 -31.45
CA ARG A 202 -2.98 2.76 -30.72
C ARG A 202 -2.64 4.24 -30.81
N GLU A 203 -3.63 5.07 -31.14
CA GLU A 203 -3.48 6.52 -31.09
C GLU A 203 -3.64 7.03 -29.67
N ILE A 204 -2.66 7.82 -29.19
CA ILE A 204 -2.68 8.45 -27.87
C ILE A 204 -2.47 9.95 -28.02
N PRO A 205 -3.12 10.80 -27.20
CA PRO A 205 -3.04 12.24 -27.31
C PRO A 205 -1.71 12.80 -26.82
N ILE A 206 -1.34 13.96 -27.39
CA ILE A 206 -0.30 14.83 -26.85
C ILE A 206 -0.98 15.85 -25.95
N ILE A 207 -0.63 15.87 -24.67
CA ILE A 207 -1.19 16.74 -23.65
C ILE A 207 -0.15 17.73 -23.13
N ALA A 208 -0.64 18.84 -22.59
CA ALA A 208 0.21 19.81 -21.88
C ALA A 208 0.04 19.65 -20.37
N ASP A 209 1.14 19.49 -19.64
CA ASP A 209 1.12 19.37 -18.19
C ASP A 209 2.37 20.02 -17.58
N ASP A 210 2.18 20.84 -16.53
CA ASP A 210 3.25 21.57 -15.83
C ASP A 210 4.23 20.63 -15.10
N TYR A 211 3.90 19.37 -14.94
CA TYR A 211 4.78 18.36 -14.37
C TYR A 211 6.04 18.12 -15.23
N VAL A 212 5.93 18.32 -16.53
CA VAL A 212 7.02 18.02 -17.46
C VAL A 212 8.14 19.05 -17.33
N ASP A 213 9.35 18.59 -17.06
CA ASP A 213 10.55 19.42 -17.13
C ASP A 213 11.06 19.47 -18.58
N PRO A 214 11.02 20.64 -19.25
CA PRO A 214 11.44 20.77 -20.64
C PRO A 214 12.94 20.56 -20.87
N GLU A 215 13.75 20.63 -19.80
CA GLU A 215 15.21 20.43 -19.87
C GLU A 215 15.63 18.97 -19.58
N PHE A 216 14.71 18.16 -19.03
CA PHE A 216 15.00 16.76 -18.75
C PHE A 216 14.74 15.88 -19.99
N GLY A 217 15.73 15.08 -20.38
CA GLY A 217 15.64 14.16 -21.51
C GLY A 217 15.36 14.89 -22.83
N THR A 218 14.19 14.65 -23.40
CA THR A 218 13.73 15.30 -24.64
C THR A 218 12.71 16.41 -24.42
N GLY A 219 12.25 16.60 -23.17
CA GLY A 219 11.10 17.45 -22.85
C GLY A 219 9.74 16.81 -23.20
N CYS A 220 9.75 15.54 -23.65
CA CYS A 220 8.55 14.73 -23.88
C CYS A 220 8.55 13.54 -22.95
N VAL A 221 7.46 13.37 -22.19
CA VAL A 221 7.30 12.29 -21.21
C VAL A 221 6.13 11.41 -21.62
N LYS A 222 6.36 10.09 -21.66
CA LYS A 222 5.27 9.12 -21.82
C LYS A 222 4.44 9.06 -20.53
N ILE A 223 3.14 8.93 -20.64
CA ILE A 223 2.24 8.85 -19.49
C ILE A 223 1.61 7.46 -19.42
N THR A 224 1.97 6.74 -18.36
CA THR A 224 1.53 5.37 -18.10
C THR A 224 0.83 5.28 -16.73
N PRO A 225 -0.41 5.72 -16.61
CA PRO A 225 -1.08 5.90 -15.31
C PRO A 225 -1.22 4.63 -14.47
N ALA A 226 -1.14 3.45 -15.09
CA ALA A 226 -1.21 2.18 -14.38
C ALA A 226 0.12 1.71 -13.76
N HIS A 227 1.25 2.37 -14.04
CA HIS A 227 2.57 1.88 -13.68
C HIS A 227 3.53 2.93 -13.09
N ASP A 228 3.07 4.16 -12.89
CA ASP A 228 3.84 5.23 -12.25
C ASP A 228 2.92 6.13 -11.43
N PHE A 229 3.34 6.52 -10.22
CA PHE A 229 2.52 7.33 -9.29
C PHE A 229 2.31 8.75 -9.81
N ASN A 230 3.31 9.36 -10.45
CA ASN A 230 3.19 10.69 -11.01
C ASN A 230 2.30 10.66 -12.26
N ASP A 231 2.49 9.66 -13.11
CA ASP A 231 1.65 9.44 -14.30
C ASP A 231 0.19 9.15 -13.91
N TYR A 232 -0.04 8.48 -12.77
CA TYR A 232 -1.38 8.28 -12.24
C TYR A 232 -2.08 9.61 -11.92
N GLU A 233 -1.39 10.55 -11.26
CA GLU A 233 -1.97 11.85 -10.96
C GLU A 233 -2.18 12.70 -12.22
N ILE A 234 -1.28 12.63 -13.21
CA ILE A 234 -1.47 13.25 -14.53
C ILE A 234 -2.68 12.63 -15.22
N GLY A 235 -2.77 11.30 -15.21
CA GLY A 235 -3.89 10.56 -15.78
C GLY A 235 -5.25 10.99 -15.19
N ARG A 236 -5.30 11.20 -13.87
CA ARG A 236 -6.52 11.74 -13.22
C ARG A 236 -6.87 13.15 -13.67
N ARG A 237 -5.90 14.05 -13.80
CA ARG A 237 -6.14 15.44 -14.24
C ARG A 237 -6.66 15.51 -15.68
N HIS A 238 -6.20 14.59 -16.53
CA HIS A 238 -6.51 14.57 -17.96
C HIS A 238 -7.52 13.49 -18.37
N ASP A 239 -8.14 12.80 -17.38
CA ASP A 239 -9.12 11.71 -17.61
C ASP A 239 -8.58 10.60 -18.52
N LEU A 240 -7.32 10.22 -18.34
CA LEU A 240 -6.68 9.19 -19.15
C LEU A 240 -7.02 7.78 -18.64
N PRO A 241 -7.18 6.80 -19.53
CA PRO A 241 -7.43 5.43 -19.13
C PRO A 241 -6.20 4.79 -18.44
N MET A 242 -6.45 3.85 -17.55
CA MET A 242 -5.41 3.03 -16.90
C MET A 242 -5.32 1.68 -17.60
N ILE A 243 -4.20 1.42 -18.27
CA ILE A 243 -3.93 0.17 -18.98
C ILE A 243 -2.81 -0.58 -18.27
N ASN A 244 -3.19 -1.65 -17.57
CA ASN A 244 -2.23 -2.52 -16.90
C ASN A 244 -1.58 -3.47 -17.92
N VAL A 245 -0.25 -3.51 -17.97
CA VAL A 245 0.55 -4.37 -18.86
C VAL A 245 1.52 -5.28 -18.14
N LEU A 246 1.62 -5.14 -16.81
CA LEU A 246 2.43 -6.00 -15.94
C LEU A 246 1.50 -6.78 -15.01
N THR A 247 1.79 -8.07 -14.80
CA THR A 247 1.00 -9.00 -13.97
C THR A 247 1.85 -9.55 -12.83
#